data_e00607fa8127173818020068a109f4c8
#
_entry.id   e00607fa8127173818020068a109f4c8
#
_cell.length_a   1.000
_cell.length_b   1.000
_cell.length_c   1.000
_cell.angle_alpha   90.00
_cell.angle_beta   90.00
_cell.angle_gamma   90.00
#
_symmetry.space_group_name_H-M   'P 1'
#
loop_
_entity.id
_entity.type
_entity.pdbx_description
1 polymer ?
#
loop_
_entity_poly.entity_id
_entity_poly.type
_entity_poly.pdbx_seq_one_letter_code
_entity_poly.pdbx_strand_id
1 'polypeptide(L)'
;MTESWLGRILELEVGPVAHGGHCVSRVDGRVLFVRHALPGERVRAEVTEDKGGSFCRADAIEVLSGSEHRVTPPCPLAAPGGCGGCDWQHAEPAYQRELKAAVVAEQLQRLAGITRDVVVEPLEGGPLGWRSRVRLVAGRDGQAGLRAHHSHRVVQIDDCPIAVPGSLDTALSKRWRPGTELEVTSDGENHLHLRELATVRGRTQGKQLSGGMAIQHAAGRDWRLDAHGFWQVHPQAADTLAELVREWAAAPRGGVAWDLYAGVGLFASVLADQVGPDGQVLAIESGRRAVSDGERNLADLPQVSWRSGRVEHLIGDAPTPVDVVVLDPPRKGAGRAVVNAIAEGEPDRIVYVACDPAALARDVQFFSEHGYSLTDLRAFDAFPMTHHVECVALLQ
;
A
#
# COMPACT_ATOMS: atom_id res chain seq x y z
N MET A 1 -35.37 -4.96 -16.41
CA MET A 1 -34.55 -4.45 -15.31
C MET A 1 -34.51 -5.57 -14.26
N THR A 2 -33.36 -6.09 -13.91
CA THR A 2 -33.24 -7.09 -12.84
C THR A 2 -33.60 -6.40 -11.52
N GLU A 3 -34.45 -7.08 -10.71
CA GLU A 3 -34.84 -6.61 -9.39
C GLU A 3 -33.60 -6.38 -8.51
N SER A 4 -33.57 -5.25 -7.78
CA SER A 4 -32.45 -4.93 -6.88
C SER A 4 -32.40 -5.90 -5.71
N TRP A 5 -31.19 -6.35 -5.38
CA TRP A 5 -30.95 -7.21 -4.22
C TRP A 5 -30.53 -6.45 -2.96
N LEU A 6 -30.43 -5.14 -3.02
CA LEU A 6 -30.03 -4.30 -1.87
C LEU A 6 -30.87 -4.63 -0.64
N GLY A 7 -30.23 -4.93 0.50
CA GLY A 7 -30.84 -5.32 1.77
C GLY A 7 -31.34 -6.78 1.84
N ARG A 8 -31.22 -7.57 0.76
CA ARG A 8 -31.55 -9.01 0.83
C ARG A 8 -30.52 -9.75 1.65
N ILE A 9 -30.99 -10.69 2.47
CA ILE A 9 -30.13 -11.62 3.20
C ILE A 9 -30.13 -12.95 2.44
N LEU A 10 -28.96 -13.44 2.11
CA LEU A 10 -28.74 -14.65 1.33
C LEU A 10 -27.88 -15.63 2.14
N GLU A 11 -28.19 -16.91 2.06
CA GLU A 11 -27.30 -17.97 2.55
C GLU A 11 -26.36 -18.35 1.41
N LEU A 12 -25.03 -18.31 1.69
CA LEU A 12 -23.99 -18.42 0.70
C LEU A 12 -22.94 -19.46 1.10
N GLU A 13 -22.46 -20.20 0.13
CA GLU A 13 -21.15 -20.86 0.21
C GLU A 13 -20.09 -19.89 -0.31
N VAL A 14 -19.05 -19.67 0.49
CA VAL A 14 -18.01 -18.70 0.23
C VAL A 14 -16.90 -19.34 -0.59
N GLY A 15 -16.70 -18.85 -1.79
CA GLY A 15 -15.63 -19.30 -2.68
C GLY A 15 -14.30 -18.58 -2.39
N PRO A 16 -13.38 -18.56 -3.38
CA PRO A 16 -12.02 -18.05 -3.17
C PRO A 16 -12.00 -16.55 -2.87
N VAL A 17 -10.88 -16.12 -2.29
CA VAL A 17 -10.56 -14.69 -2.12
C VAL A 17 -10.31 -14.04 -3.47
N ALA A 18 -10.69 -12.77 -3.61
CA ALA A 18 -10.40 -11.94 -4.78
C ALA A 18 -9.61 -10.69 -4.39
N HIS A 19 -9.02 -10.06 -5.38
CA HIS A 19 -8.37 -8.75 -5.22
C HIS A 19 -9.31 -7.74 -4.55
N GLY A 20 -8.81 -7.02 -3.54
CA GLY A 20 -9.59 -6.08 -2.72
C GLY A 20 -10.15 -6.69 -1.43
N GLY A 21 -9.75 -7.93 -1.05
CA GLY A 21 -10.02 -8.53 0.25
C GLY A 21 -11.41 -9.14 0.44
N HIS A 22 -12.17 -9.29 -0.64
CA HIS A 22 -13.47 -9.93 -0.65
C HIS A 22 -13.34 -11.40 -1.03
N CYS A 23 -14.24 -12.24 -0.54
CA CYS A 23 -14.43 -13.58 -1.10
C CYS A 23 -15.55 -13.57 -2.16
N VAL A 24 -15.50 -14.50 -3.10
CA VAL A 24 -16.45 -14.57 -4.20
C VAL A 24 -17.49 -15.66 -3.95
N SER A 25 -18.77 -15.33 -4.10
CA SER A 25 -19.87 -16.30 -4.15
C SER A 25 -20.69 -16.09 -5.42
N ARG A 26 -21.46 -17.09 -5.80
CA ARG A 26 -22.34 -17.04 -6.98
C ARG A 26 -23.73 -17.51 -6.60
N VAL A 27 -24.74 -16.69 -6.90
CA VAL A 27 -26.15 -17.00 -6.67
C VAL A 27 -26.94 -16.52 -7.87
N ASP A 28 -27.81 -17.37 -8.42
CA ASP A 28 -28.71 -17.07 -9.55
C ASP A 28 -28.00 -16.37 -10.73
N GLY A 29 -26.77 -16.81 -11.04
CA GLY A 29 -25.96 -16.25 -12.14
C GLY A 29 -25.28 -14.92 -11.84
N ARG A 30 -25.45 -14.36 -10.65
CA ARG A 30 -24.77 -13.12 -10.21
C ARG A 30 -23.57 -13.44 -9.32
N VAL A 31 -22.54 -12.60 -9.42
CA VAL A 31 -21.36 -12.65 -8.57
C VAL A 31 -21.61 -11.78 -7.33
N LEU A 32 -21.30 -12.31 -6.15
CA LEU A 32 -21.28 -11.56 -4.90
C LEU A 32 -19.85 -11.46 -4.38
N PHE A 33 -19.41 -10.24 -4.09
CA PHE A 33 -18.18 -9.96 -3.35
C PHE A 33 -18.52 -9.83 -1.87
N VAL A 34 -18.15 -10.84 -1.08
CA VAL A 34 -18.56 -10.99 0.32
C VAL A 34 -17.41 -10.60 1.24
N ARG A 35 -17.64 -9.64 2.14
CA ARG A 35 -16.70 -9.26 3.21
C ARG A 35 -17.03 -10.03 4.49
N HIS A 36 -16.07 -10.02 5.42
CA HIS A 36 -16.16 -10.67 6.73
C HIS A 36 -16.37 -12.19 6.66
N ALA A 37 -16.05 -12.80 5.52
CA ALA A 37 -16.11 -14.23 5.27
C ALA A 37 -14.75 -14.76 4.83
N LEU A 38 -14.54 -16.06 5.04
CA LEU A 38 -13.33 -16.78 4.60
C LEU A 38 -13.72 -17.87 3.59
N PRO A 39 -12.81 -18.25 2.68
CA PRO A 39 -13.04 -19.33 1.74
C PRO A 39 -13.50 -20.62 2.43
N GLY A 40 -14.49 -21.30 1.84
CA GLY A 40 -15.06 -22.55 2.35
C GLY A 40 -16.13 -22.39 3.45
N GLU A 41 -16.38 -21.17 3.94
CA GLU A 41 -17.41 -20.93 4.94
C GLU A 41 -18.82 -20.96 4.34
N ARG A 42 -19.80 -21.29 5.16
CA ARG A 42 -21.21 -21.05 4.89
C ARG A 42 -21.70 -19.91 5.77
N VAL A 43 -22.25 -18.87 5.14
CA VAL A 43 -22.61 -17.63 5.83
C VAL A 43 -24.01 -17.14 5.42
N ARG A 44 -24.63 -16.33 6.27
CA ARG A 44 -25.69 -15.40 5.87
C ARG A 44 -25.05 -14.04 5.60
N ALA A 45 -25.27 -13.50 4.40
CA ALA A 45 -24.73 -12.22 4.00
C ALA A 45 -25.85 -11.27 3.57
N GLU A 46 -25.76 -10.04 4.03
CA GLU A 46 -26.64 -8.94 3.61
C GLU A 46 -26.02 -8.22 2.41
N VAL A 47 -26.79 -8.03 1.34
CA VAL A 47 -26.36 -7.27 0.17
C VAL A 47 -26.33 -5.78 0.51
N THR A 48 -25.14 -5.21 0.52
CA THR A 48 -24.87 -3.81 0.91
C THR A 48 -24.74 -2.86 -0.27
N GLU A 49 -24.48 -3.39 -1.48
CA GLU A 49 -24.41 -2.60 -2.72
C GLU A 49 -24.93 -3.43 -3.90
N ASP A 50 -25.86 -2.87 -4.65
CA ASP A 50 -26.34 -3.39 -5.92
C ASP A 50 -26.64 -2.24 -6.90
N LYS A 51 -25.85 -2.13 -7.95
CA LYS A 51 -25.99 -1.13 -9.02
C LYS A 51 -26.71 -1.68 -10.25
N GLY A 52 -27.36 -2.85 -10.14
CA GLY A 52 -28.07 -3.48 -11.25
C GLY A 52 -27.17 -4.17 -12.29
N GLY A 53 -25.87 -4.32 -12.01
CA GLY A 53 -24.91 -4.98 -12.88
C GLY A 53 -24.81 -6.49 -12.66
N SER A 54 -23.74 -7.10 -13.18
CA SER A 54 -23.44 -8.53 -13.07
C SER A 54 -22.95 -8.96 -11.68
N PHE A 55 -22.69 -8.03 -10.78
CA PHE A 55 -22.22 -8.30 -9.42
C PHE A 55 -22.90 -7.44 -8.36
N CYS A 56 -22.85 -7.92 -7.12
CA CYS A 56 -23.25 -7.21 -5.91
C CYS A 56 -22.12 -7.26 -4.88
N ARG A 57 -22.19 -6.41 -3.85
CA ARG A 57 -21.37 -6.51 -2.65
C ARG A 57 -22.25 -6.90 -1.47
N ALA A 58 -21.70 -7.71 -0.56
CA ALA A 58 -22.40 -8.17 0.62
C ALA A 58 -21.46 -8.24 1.82
N ASP A 59 -21.99 -8.10 3.01
CA ASP A 59 -21.28 -8.33 4.27
C ASP A 59 -21.85 -9.59 4.94
N ALA A 60 -20.99 -10.55 5.30
CA ALA A 60 -21.39 -11.70 6.09
C ALA A 60 -21.79 -11.23 7.50
N ILE A 61 -23.06 -11.40 7.84
CA ILE A 61 -23.63 -10.98 9.13
C ILE A 61 -23.75 -12.15 10.13
N GLU A 62 -23.68 -13.39 9.65
CA GLU A 62 -23.68 -14.59 10.47
C GLU A 62 -22.89 -15.70 9.79
N VAL A 63 -22.05 -16.39 10.56
CA VAL A 63 -21.29 -17.56 10.09
C VAL A 63 -22.01 -18.82 10.54
N LEU A 64 -22.49 -19.62 9.59
CA LEU A 64 -23.22 -20.86 9.83
C LEU A 64 -22.28 -22.06 9.97
N SER A 65 -21.19 -22.06 9.20
CA SER A 65 -20.11 -23.04 9.29
C SER A 65 -18.80 -22.31 9.04
N GLY A 66 -17.97 -22.16 10.07
CA GLY A 66 -16.72 -21.40 10.04
C GLY A 66 -15.54 -22.21 9.53
N SER A 67 -14.57 -21.49 8.96
CA SER A 67 -13.23 -22.02 8.66
C SER A 67 -12.45 -22.30 9.95
N GLU A 68 -11.60 -23.29 9.94
CA GLU A 68 -10.63 -23.56 11.02
C GLU A 68 -9.67 -22.39 11.28
N HIS A 69 -9.44 -21.55 10.26
CA HIS A 69 -8.58 -20.35 10.33
C HIS A 69 -9.32 -19.12 10.86
N ARG A 70 -10.62 -19.25 11.22
CA ARG A 70 -11.37 -18.13 11.77
C ARG A 70 -11.04 -17.90 13.22
N VAL A 71 -10.73 -16.65 13.55
CA VAL A 71 -10.47 -16.19 14.92
C VAL A 71 -11.41 -15.05 15.32
N THR A 72 -11.52 -14.81 16.63
CA THR A 72 -12.18 -13.61 17.13
C THR A 72 -11.33 -12.38 16.79
N PRO A 73 -11.88 -11.36 16.10
CA PRO A 73 -11.15 -10.14 15.80
C PRO A 73 -10.63 -9.45 17.07
N PRO A 74 -9.34 -9.04 17.12
CA PRO A 74 -8.81 -8.28 18.26
C PRO A 74 -9.47 -6.89 18.41
N CYS A 75 -10.04 -6.35 17.34
CA CYS A 75 -10.80 -5.10 17.35
C CYS A 75 -12.31 -5.38 17.27
N PRO A 76 -13.10 -4.99 18.24
CA PRO A 76 -14.55 -5.21 18.21
C PRO A 76 -15.27 -4.44 17.10
N LEU A 77 -14.60 -3.44 16.53
CA LEU A 77 -15.12 -2.63 15.41
C LEU A 77 -14.79 -3.23 14.03
N ALA A 78 -14.06 -4.34 13.97
CA ALA A 78 -13.75 -5.05 12.73
C ALA A 78 -14.89 -6.03 12.36
N ALA A 79 -16.10 -5.50 12.24
CA ALA A 79 -17.33 -6.24 11.98
C ALA A 79 -18.19 -5.52 10.94
N PRO A 80 -19.23 -6.16 10.36
CA PRO A 80 -20.20 -5.51 9.50
C PRO A 80 -20.73 -4.21 10.08
N GLY A 81 -20.71 -3.15 9.30
CA GLY A 81 -21.13 -1.81 9.76
C GLY A 81 -20.16 -1.11 10.71
N GLY A 82 -19.03 -1.71 11.07
CA GLY A 82 -17.97 -1.10 11.89
C GLY A 82 -16.97 -0.28 11.10
N CYS A 83 -15.73 -0.21 11.62
CA CYS A 83 -14.62 0.49 11.00
C CYS A 83 -14.20 -0.18 9.67
N GLY A 84 -13.92 0.62 8.64
CA GLY A 84 -13.48 0.14 7.34
C GLY A 84 -11.96 -0.02 7.17
N GLY A 85 -11.19 0.09 8.25
CA GLY A 85 -9.72 0.12 8.19
C GLY A 85 -9.05 -1.24 8.11
N CYS A 86 -9.76 -2.33 8.39
CA CYS A 86 -9.25 -3.70 8.36
C CYS A 86 -10.23 -4.62 7.63
N ASP A 87 -9.69 -5.57 6.88
CA ASP A 87 -10.49 -6.50 6.08
C ASP A 87 -10.54 -7.90 6.71
N TRP A 88 -9.46 -8.34 7.38
CA TRP A 88 -9.25 -9.75 7.74
C TRP A 88 -8.89 -9.99 9.21
N GLN A 89 -9.29 -9.13 10.14
CA GLN A 89 -9.06 -9.39 11.57
C GLN A 89 -9.73 -10.68 12.09
N HIS A 90 -10.68 -11.22 11.35
CA HIS A 90 -11.36 -12.48 11.63
C HIS A 90 -10.64 -13.72 11.09
N ALA A 91 -9.46 -13.56 10.49
CA ALA A 91 -8.60 -14.63 10.02
C ALA A 91 -7.29 -14.66 10.79
N GLU A 92 -6.74 -15.85 11.03
CA GLU A 92 -5.40 -16.03 11.59
C GLU A 92 -4.34 -15.28 10.76
N PRO A 93 -3.33 -14.63 11.37
CA PRO A 93 -2.32 -13.87 10.62
C PRO A 93 -1.55 -14.72 9.59
N ALA A 94 -1.31 -16.00 9.85
CA ALA A 94 -0.71 -16.90 8.87
C ALA A 94 -1.62 -17.09 7.66
N TYR A 95 -2.91 -17.32 7.89
CA TYR A 95 -3.89 -17.51 6.82
C TYR A 95 -4.15 -16.23 6.03
N GLN A 96 -4.09 -15.04 6.67
CA GLN A 96 -4.13 -13.77 5.94
C GLN A 96 -3.04 -13.70 4.87
N ARG A 97 -1.82 -14.16 5.15
CA ARG A 97 -0.72 -14.20 4.19
C ARG A 97 -0.97 -15.19 3.05
N GLU A 98 -1.57 -16.34 3.34
CA GLU A 98 -1.99 -17.31 2.32
C GLU A 98 -3.05 -16.71 1.38
N LEU A 99 -4.04 -15.99 1.93
CA LEU A 99 -5.03 -15.27 1.13
C LEU A 99 -4.40 -14.20 0.23
N LYS A 100 -3.43 -13.45 0.76
CA LYS A 100 -2.66 -12.47 -0.04
C LYS A 100 -1.85 -13.16 -1.14
N ALA A 101 -1.20 -14.25 -0.82
CA ALA A 101 -0.43 -15.06 -1.78
C ALA A 101 -1.32 -15.57 -2.93
N ALA A 102 -2.51 -16.08 -2.60
CA ALA A 102 -3.48 -16.53 -3.58
C ALA A 102 -3.93 -15.39 -4.52
N VAL A 103 -4.13 -14.17 -3.98
CA VAL A 103 -4.48 -12.99 -4.79
C VAL A 103 -3.33 -12.61 -5.72
N VAL A 104 -2.09 -12.57 -5.24
CA VAL A 104 -0.92 -12.24 -6.07
C VAL A 104 -0.77 -13.25 -7.21
N ALA A 105 -0.83 -14.56 -6.90
CA ALA A 105 -0.73 -15.63 -7.89
C ALA A 105 -1.87 -15.55 -8.94
N GLU A 106 -3.11 -15.30 -8.50
CA GLU A 106 -4.26 -15.13 -9.41
C GLU A 106 -4.06 -13.94 -10.35
N GLN A 107 -3.59 -12.79 -9.84
CA GLN A 107 -3.39 -11.61 -10.69
C GLN A 107 -2.26 -11.82 -11.71
N LEU A 108 -1.15 -12.43 -11.32
CA LEU A 108 -0.06 -12.78 -12.24
C LEU A 108 -0.55 -13.73 -13.34
N GLN A 109 -1.26 -14.77 -12.97
CA GLN A 109 -1.77 -15.75 -13.93
C GLN A 109 -2.80 -15.12 -14.88
N ARG A 110 -3.73 -14.31 -14.36
CA ARG A 110 -4.81 -13.74 -15.15
C ARG A 110 -4.37 -12.61 -16.07
N LEU A 111 -3.45 -11.73 -15.60
CA LEU A 111 -3.07 -10.50 -16.30
C LEU A 111 -1.74 -10.62 -17.07
N ALA A 112 -0.82 -11.45 -16.57
CA ALA A 112 0.49 -11.64 -17.19
C ALA A 112 0.70 -13.06 -17.77
N GLY A 113 -0.25 -14.00 -17.57
CA GLY A 113 -0.10 -15.39 -18.00
C GLY A 113 0.97 -16.18 -17.23
N ILE A 114 1.42 -15.65 -16.09
CA ILE A 114 2.50 -16.24 -15.30
C ILE A 114 1.91 -17.09 -14.17
N THR A 115 2.20 -18.38 -14.18
CA THR A 115 1.90 -19.29 -13.07
C THR A 115 3.13 -19.40 -12.18
N ARG A 116 3.00 -18.99 -10.90
CA ARG A 116 4.08 -18.98 -9.93
C ARG A 116 3.53 -19.21 -8.53
N ASP A 117 4.22 -20.04 -7.75
CA ASP A 117 3.97 -20.13 -6.32
C ASP A 117 4.44 -18.83 -5.64
N VAL A 118 3.58 -18.28 -4.80
CA VAL A 118 3.85 -17.04 -4.07
C VAL A 118 3.81 -17.31 -2.59
N VAL A 119 4.80 -16.80 -1.87
CA VAL A 119 4.83 -16.76 -0.41
C VAL A 119 4.80 -15.31 0.02
N VAL A 120 3.90 -14.97 0.96
CA VAL A 120 3.88 -13.64 1.58
C VAL A 120 4.58 -13.72 2.93
N GLU A 121 5.70 -13.03 3.04
CA GLU A 121 6.55 -13.03 4.21
C GLU A 121 6.04 -12.03 5.26
N PRO A 122 6.02 -12.40 6.56
CA PRO A 122 5.71 -11.43 7.60
C PRO A 122 6.88 -10.44 7.77
N LEU A 123 6.56 -9.21 8.16
CA LEU A 123 7.55 -8.29 8.70
C LEU A 123 7.64 -8.43 10.23
N GLU A 124 8.80 -8.09 10.79
CA GLU A 124 8.99 -8.13 12.25
C GLU A 124 8.07 -7.14 12.97
N GLY A 125 7.71 -7.43 14.23
CA GLY A 125 6.84 -6.59 15.05
C GLY A 125 5.41 -7.12 15.19
N GLY A 126 5.04 -8.12 14.38
CA GLY A 126 3.73 -8.77 14.49
C GLY A 126 2.59 -8.02 13.80
N PRO A 127 1.34 -8.54 13.93
CA PRO A 127 0.23 -8.07 13.12
C PRO A 127 -0.50 -6.83 13.67
N LEU A 128 -0.13 -6.35 14.84
CA LEU A 128 -0.72 -5.18 15.51
C LEU A 128 0.36 -4.13 15.82
N GLY A 129 -0.07 -2.88 16.08
CA GLY A 129 0.84 -1.81 16.49
C GLY A 129 1.81 -1.30 15.42
N TRP A 130 1.64 -1.66 14.17
CA TRP A 130 2.58 -1.34 13.09
C TRP A 130 2.27 -0.03 12.36
N ARG A 131 1.00 0.41 12.38
CA ARG A 131 0.57 1.52 11.53
C ARG A 131 0.98 2.86 12.09
N SER A 132 2.05 3.45 11.55
CA SER A 132 2.62 4.71 11.99
C SER A 132 1.83 5.94 11.53
N ARG A 133 0.89 5.81 10.58
CA ARG A 133 0.07 6.93 10.08
C ARG A 133 -1.41 6.59 10.06
N VAL A 134 -2.22 7.42 10.73
CA VAL A 134 -3.67 7.26 10.82
C VAL A 134 -4.37 8.57 10.49
N ARG A 135 -5.44 8.50 9.69
CA ARG A 135 -6.38 9.60 9.47
C ARG A 135 -7.64 9.38 10.27
N LEU A 136 -7.99 10.36 11.06
CA LEU A 136 -9.20 10.40 11.86
C LEU A 136 -10.14 11.48 11.32
N VAL A 137 -11.40 11.39 11.68
CA VAL A 137 -12.40 12.42 11.38
C VAL A 137 -13.27 12.66 12.61
N ALA A 138 -13.55 13.92 12.93
CA ALA A 138 -14.41 14.28 14.03
C ALA A 138 -15.89 14.03 13.69
N GLY A 139 -16.56 13.28 14.55
CA GLY A 139 -18.01 13.06 14.47
C GLY A 139 -18.83 14.32 14.79
N ARG A 140 -20.15 14.19 14.76
CA ARG A 140 -21.08 15.30 15.06
C ARG A 140 -20.95 15.81 16.49
N ASP A 141 -20.53 14.96 17.41
CA ASP A 141 -20.26 15.28 18.82
C ASP A 141 -18.85 15.81 19.07
N GLY A 142 -18.04 15.94 18.04
CA GLY A 142 -16.67 16.42 18.10
C GLY A 142 -15.64 15.38 18.53
N GLN A 143 -16.03 14.12 18.78
CA GLN A 143 -15.05 13.04 19.01
C GLN A 143 -14.40 12.59 17.70
N ALA A 144 -13.09 12.38 17.74
CA ALA A 144 -12.37 11.81 16.60
C ALA A 144 -12.66 10.30 16.49
N GLY A 145 -12.70 9.80 15.26
CA GLY A 145 -12.95 8.39 14.96
C GLY A 145 -12.50 8.05 13.56
N LEU A 146 -12.85 6.86 13.10
CA LEU A 146 -12.54 6.36 11.78
C LEU A 146 -13.80 6.31 10.90
N ARG A 147 -13.63 6.33 9.59
CA ARG A 147 -14.76 6.16 8.66
C ARG A 147 -15.17 4.69 8.58
N ALA A 148 -16.47 4.43 8.55
CA ALA A 148 -17.00 3.12 8.17
C ALA A 148 -16.65 2.82 6.70
N HIS A 149 -16.59 1.53 6.36
CA HIS A 149 -16.24 1.10 5.01
C HIS A 149 -17.13 1.76 3.94
N HIS A 150 -16.49 2.32 2.91
CA HIS A 150 -17.15 3.04 1.80
C HIS A 150 -18.24 4.05 2.24
N SER A 151 -18.10 4.66 3.42
CA SER A 151 -19.10 5.53 4.00
C SER A 151 -18.47 6.81 4.56
N HIS A 152 -19.28 7.88 4.66
CA HIS A 152 -18.92 9.10 5.39
C HIS A 152 -19.28 9.01 6.90
N ARG A 153 -19.93 7.93 7.33
CA ARG A 153 -20.28 7.72 8.73
C ARG A 153 -19.00 7.54 9.56
N VAL A 154 -18.91 8.28 10.65
CA VAL A 154 -17.82 8.19 11.60
C VAL A 154 -18.14 7.11 12.63
N VAL A 155 -17.21 6.19 12.83
CA VAL A 155 -17.19 5.19 13.88
C VAL A 155 -16.27 5.74 14.98
N GLN A 156 -16.83 5.99 16.13
CA GLN A 156 -16.03 6.39 17.30
C GLN A 156 -15.12 5.26 17.73
N ILE A 157 -13.91 5.61 18.14
CA ILE A 157 -12.92 4.66 18.62
C ILE A 157 -12.31 5.18 19.91
N ASP A 158 -11.97 4.28 20.79
CA ASP A 158 -11.16 4.56 21.98
C ASP A 158 -9.68 4.30 21.70
N ASP A 159 -9.40 3.38 20.77
CA ASP A 159 -8.07 3.05 20.27
C ASP A 159 -8.17 2.33 18.91
N CYS A 160 -7.02 2.12 18.25
CA CYS A 160 -6.88 1.33 17.03
C CYS A 160 -5.76 0.31 17.19
N PRO A 161 -6.07 -1.00 17.35
CA PRO A 161 -5.05 -2.01 17.65
C PRO A 161 -3.92 -2.15 16.62
N ILE A 162 -4.13 -1.74 15.36
CA ILE A 162 -3.08 -1.74 14.34
C ILE A 162 -2.24 -0.47 14.32
N ALA A 163 -2.68 0.63 14.95
CA ALA A 163 -1.88 1.85 15.08
C ALA A 163 -0.75 1.65 16.10
N VAL A 164 0.33 2.42 15.95
CA VAL A 164 1.40 2.47 16.95
C VAL A 164 0.78 2.80 18.31
N PRO A 165 1.05 2.02 19.36
CA PRO A 165 0.43 2.22 20.67
C PRO A 165 0.61 3.67 21.20
N GLY A 166 -0.48 4.25 21.72
CA GLY A 166 -0.49 5.63 22.25
C GLY A 166 -0.44 6.74 21.18
N SER A 167 -0.25 6.40 19.90
CA SER A 167 -0.14 7.42 18.86
C SER A 167 -1.40 8.26 18.67
N LEU A 168 -2.56 7.73 19.00
CA LEU A 168 -3.86 8.40 18.82
C LEU A 168 -4.35 9.16 20.04
N ASP A 169 -3.74 8.99 21.22
CA ASP A 169 -4.23 9.53 22.51
C ASP A 169 -4.50 11.03 22.45
N THR A 170 -3.56 11.80 21.90
CA THR A 170 -3.71 13.25 21.78
C THR A 170 -4.89 13.67 20.90
N ALA A 171 -5.14 12.92 19.82
CA ALA A 171 -6.24 13.23 18.92
C ALA A 171 -7.60 12.77 19.47
N LEU A 172 -7.64 11.65 20.20
CA LEU A 172 -8.85 11.07 20.78
C LEU A 172 -9.29 11.78 22.07
N SER A 173 -8.36 12.29 22.88
CA SER A 173 -8.67 12.98 24.14
C SER A 173 -9.29 14.37 23.97
N LYS A 174 -9.22 14.97 22.77
CA LYS A 174 -9.71 16.31 22.49
C LYS A 174 -11.06 16.31 21.77
N ARG A 175 -11.78 17.43 21.90
CA ARG A 175 -12.98 17.72 21.10
C ARG A 175 -12.59 18.58 19.92
N TRP A 176 -13.05 18.20 18.76
CA TRP A 176 -12.77 18.86 17.48
C TRP A 176 -14.05 19.45 16.89
N ARG A 177 -13.92 20.41 15.99
CA ARG A 177 -15.06 20.86 15.23
C ARG A 177 -15.60 19.66 14.39
N PRO A 178 -16.92 19.41 14.37
CA PRO A 178 -17.49 18.35 13.55
C PRO A 178 -17.02 18.38 12.10
N GLY A 179 -16.64 17.22 11.57
CA GLY A 179 -16.09 17.07 10.21
C GLY A 179 -14.62 17.43 10.04
N THR A 180 -13.93 17.89 11.09
CA THR A 180 -12.47 18.07 11.06
C THR A 180 -11.79 16.75 10.75
N GLU A 181 -10.95 16.72 9.73
CA GLU A 181 -10.05 15.60 9.46
C GLU A 181 -8.70 15.84 10.10
N LEU A 182 -8.17 14.80 10.73
CA LEU A 182 -6.88 14.83 11.42
C LEU A 182 -5.97 13.78 10.81
N GLU A 183 -4.69 14.09 10.71
CA GLU A 183 -3.67 13.10 10.40
C GLU A 183 -2.66 13.05 11.53
N VAL A 184 -2.51 11.85 12.09
CA VAL A 184 -1.51 11.52 13.11
C VAL A 184 -0.42 10.72 12.45
N THR A 185 0.84 11.06 12.71
CA THR A 185 2.02 10.31 12.29
C THR A 185 2.92 10.08 13.50
N SER A 186 3.34 8.84 13.72
CA SER A 186 4.44 8.48 14.62
C SER A 186 5.70 8.29 13.79
N ASP A 187 6.80 8.90 14.17
CA ASP A 187 8.07 8.76 13.46
C ASP A 187 8.97 7.65 14.04
N GLY A 188 10.17 7.48 13.49
CA GLY A 188 11.12 6.45 13.90
C GLY A 188 11.66 6.61 15.32
N GLU A 189 11.51 7.78 15.92
CA GLU A 189 11.84 8.08 17.33
C GLU A 189 10.61 8.09 18.24
N ASN A 190 9.44 7.65 17.73
CA ASN A 190 8.14 7.69 18.42
C ASN A 190 7.64 9.09 18.74
N HIS A 191 8.15 10.14 18.09
CA HIS A 191 7.57 11.46 18.20
C HIS A 191 6.26 11.52 17.42
N LEU A 192 5.27 12.21 17.99
CA LEU A 192 3.93 12.33 17.40
C LEU A 192 3.77 13.67 16.67
N HIS A 193 3.35 13.57 15.45
CA HIS A 193 3.04 14.70 14.59
C HIS A 193 1.54 14.72 14.30
N LEU A 194 0.90 15.84 14.55
CA LEU A 194 -0.54 16.01 14.36
C LEU A 194 -0.81 17.21 13.47
N ARG A 195 -1.62 17.04 12.45
CA ARG A 195 -2.17 18.13 11.64
C ARG A 195 -3.67 18.01 11.44
N GLU A 196 -4.31 19.15 11.32
CA GLU A 196 -5.68 19.28 10.85
C GLU A 196 -5.67 19.41 9.34
N LEU A 197 -6.55 18.66 8.66
CA LEU A 197 -6.72 18.71 7.22
C LEU A 197 -8.00 19.48 6.88
N ALA A 198 -7.90 20.40 5.94
CA ALA A 198 -9.03 21.12 5.39
C ALA A 198 -9.00 21.08 3.87
N THR A 199 -10.16 20.90 3.23
CA THR A 199 -10.28 21.03 1.77
C THR A 199 -10.68 22.46 1.44
N VAL A 200 -9.74 23.21 0.86
CA VAL A 200 -9.97 24.58 0.41
C VAL A 200 -9.85 24.62 -1.11
N ARG A 201 -10.92 25.03 -1.79
CA ARG A 201 -10.99 25.11 -3.28
C ARG A 201 -10.54 23.82 -3.97
N GLY A 202 -10.98 22.66 -3.45
CA GLY A 202 -10.67 21.34 -3.99
C GLY A 202 -9.23 20.83 -3.72
N ARG A 203 -8.44 21.55 -2.89
CA ARG A 203 -7.11 21.13 -2.48
C ARG A 203 -7.08 20.87 -0.98
N THR A 204 -6.56 19.72 -0.59
CA THR A 204 -6.33 19.42 0.84
C THR A 204 -5.14 20.25 1.33
N GLN A 205 -5.35 21.02 2.38
CA GLN A 205 -4.33 21.79 3.10
C GLN A 205 -4.23 21.29 4.52
N GLY A 206 -3.02 21.18 5.05
CA GLY A 206 -2.77 20.78 6.43
C GLY A 206 -2.37 21.97 7.28
N LYS A 207 -3.04 22.15 8.44
CA LYS A 207 -2.60 23.03 9.50
C LYS A 207 -1.87 22.22 10.54
N GLN A 208 -0.56 22.45 10.71
CA GLN A 208 0.24 21.78 11.74
C GLN A 208 -0.25 22.17 13.13
N LEU A 209 -0.46 21.17 13.98
CA LEU A 209 -0.87 21.35 15.38
C LEU A 209 0.27 20.98 16.34
N SER A 210 1.06 19.92 16.02
CA SER A 210 2.27 19.57 16.77
C SER A 210 3.26 18.83 15.85
N GLY A 211 4.58 18.93 16.14
CA GLY A 211 5.64 18.33 15.35
C GLY A 211 5.82 19.01 13.99
N GLY A 212 6.04 18.24 12.94
CA GLY A 212 6.12 18.72 11.55
C GLY A 212 7.30 18.17 10.75
N MET A 213 8.45 17.96 11.38
CA MET A 213 9.62 17.28 10.81
C MET A 213 9.75 15.94 11.52
N ALA A 214 9.68 14.85 10.78
CA ALA A 214 9.87 13.48 11.26
C ALA A 214 11.30 13.03 11.06
N ILE A 215 11.77 12.17 11.95
CA ILE A 215 13.02 11.43 11.83
C ILE A 215 12.67 9.97 11.60
N GLN A 216 13.20 9.38 10.56
CA GLN A 216 13.05 7.97 10.24
C GLN A 216 14.43 7.34 10.08
N HIS A 217 14.52 6.02 10.28
CA HIS A 217 15.75 5.27 10.15
C HIS A 217 15.55 4.17 9.11
N ALA A 218 16.37 4.11 8.09
CA ALA A 218 16.38 3.04 7.10
C ALA A 218 17.66 3.04 6.26
N ALA A 219 18.05 1.89 5.75
CA ALA A 219 19.21 1.70 4.90
C ALA A 219 20.52 2.24 5.54
N GLY A 220 20.62 2.15 6.88
CA GLY A 220 21.77 2.66 7.64
C GLY A 220 21.89 4.19 7.71
N ARG A 221 20.81 4.94 7.41
CA ARG A 221 20.77 6.40 7.40
C ARG A 221 19.62 6.96 8.24
N ASP A 222 19.79 8.19 8.72
CA ASP A 222 18.73 9.00 9.30
C ASP A 222 18.07 9.84 8.21
N TRP A 223 16.76 9.79 8.15
CA TRP A 223 15.94 10.52 7.19
C TRP A 223 15.14 11.61 7.87
N ARG A 224 15.36 12.86 7.48
CA ARG A 224 14.59 14.01 7.95
C ARG A 224 13.64 14.46 6.87
N LEU A 225 12.33 14.34 7.11
CA LEU A 225 11.31 14.61 6.12
C LEU A 225 10.07 15.25 6.74
N ASP A 226 9.22 15.83 5.89
CA ASP A 226 7.89 16.24 6.34
C ASP A 226 7.17 15.05 6.97
N ALA A 227 6.77 15.17 8.24
CA ALA A 227 6.06 14.12 8.97
C ALA A 227 4.80 13.63 8.25
N HIS A 228 4.27 14.42 7.35
CA HIS A 228 3.08 14.09 6.56
C HIS A 228 3.39 13.83 5.07
N GLY A 229 4.68 13.85 4.68
CA GLY A 229 5.17 13.32 3.43
C GLY A 229 5.03 11.80 3.36
N PHE A 230 5.25 11.20 2.20
CA PHE A 230 5.23 9.73 2.11
C PHE A 230 6.41 9.12 2.86
N TRP A 231 6.13 8.11 3.63
CA TRP A 231 7.07 7.14 4.21
C TRP A 231 6.32 5.84 4.43
N GLN A 232 7.02 4.71 4.43
CA GLN A 232 6.45 3.40 4.69
C GLN A 232 5.79 3.37 6.07
N VAL A 233 4.53 2.90 6.13
CA VAL A 233 3.73 2.97 7.37
C VAL A 233 4.03 1.84 8.36
N HIS A 234 4.64 0.75 7.89
CA HIS A 234 5.15 -0.33 8.74
C HIS A 234 6.60 -0.01 9.09
N PRO A 235 7.01 -0.05 10.36
CA PRO A 235 8.37 0.35 10.78
C PRO A 235 9.49 -0.39 10.07
N GLN A 236 9.30 -1.69 9.79
CA GLN A 236 10.31 -2.54 9.16
C GLN A 236 10.30 -2.48 7.62
N ALA A 237 9.27 -1.89 7.00
CA ALA A 237 9.12 -2.00 5.55
C ALA A 237 10.22 -1.25 4.79
N ALA A 238 10.64 -0.08 5.27
CA ALA A 238 11.67 0.71 4.58
C ALA A 238 13.01 -0.03 4.51
N ASP A 239 13.47 -0.63 5.61
CA ASP A 239 14.70 -1.43 5.64
C ASP A 239 14.58 -2.69 4.78
N THR A 240 13.50 -3.46 4.95
CA THR A 240 13.28 -4.70 4.19
C THR A 240 13.29 -4.45 2.68
N LEU A 241 12.60 -3.40 2.23
CA LEU A 241 12.56 -3.04 0.81
C LEU A 241 13.92 -2.52 0.32
N ALA A 242 14.60 -1.71 1.11
CA ALA A 242 15.94 -1.18 0.76
C ALA A 242 16.98 -2.31 0.64
N GLU A 243 16.96 -3.29 1.55
CA GLU A 243 17.84 -4.46 1.50
C GLU A 243 17.58 -5.29 0.24
N LEU A 244 16.31 -5.55 -0.08
CA LEU A 244 15.95 -6.31 -1.27
C LEU A 244 16.31 -5.55 -2.57
N VAL A 245 16.07 -4.25 -2.60
CA VAL A 245 16.53 -3.41 -3.72
C VAL A 245 18.06 -3.46 -3.84
N ARG A 246 18.79 -3.43 -2.75
CA ARG A 246 20.27 -3.58 -2.75
C ARG A 246 20.69 -4.91 -3.36
N GLU A 247 20.06 -5.99 -2.96
CA GLU A 247 20.36 -7.34 -3.45
C GLU A 247 20.06 -7.47 -4.96
N TRP A 248 18.90 -7.00 -5.39
CA TRP A 248 18.40 -7.26 -6.73
C TRP A 248 18.83 -6.24 -7.79
N ALA A 249 19.01 -4.98 -7.39
CA ALA A 249 19.52 -3.96 -8.30
C ALA A 249 20.96 -4.29 -8.72
N ALA A 250 21.83 -4.62 -7.78
CA ALA A 250 23.22 -4.99 -8.02
C ALA A 250 23.90 -4.07 -9.08
N ALA A 251 23.66 -2.75 -8.94
CA ALA A 251 24.13 -1.75 -9.90
C ALA A 251 25.66 -1.76 -10.02
N PRO A 252 26.22 -1.74 -11.25
CA PRO A 252 27.66 -1.81 -11.44
C PRO A 252 28.36 -0.54 -10.96
N ARG A 253 29.60 -0.68 -10.50
CA ARG A 253 30.45 0.49 -10.17
C ARG A 253 30.66 1.38 -11.40
N GLY A 254 30.46 2.69 -11.24
CA GLY A 254 30.54 3.66 -12.33
C GLY A 254 29.31 3.64 -13.26
N GLY A 255 28.30 2.80 -12.96
CA GLY A 255 27.09 2.65 -13.75
C GLY A 255 26.09 3.78 -13.61
N VAL A 256 25.02 3.68 -14.41
CA VAL A 256 23.89 4.62 -14.43
C VAL A 256 22.65 3.90 -13.88
N ALA A 257 21.99 4.50 -12.89
CA ALA A 257 20.77 3.96 -12.31
C ALA A 257 19.67 5.01 -12.23
N TRP A 258 18.40 4.57 -12.32
CA TRP A 258 17.23 5.43 -12.12
C TRP A 258 16.45 4.96 -10.90
N ASP A 259 16.02 5.94 -10.06
CA ASP A 259 15.02 5.78 -9.00
C ASP A 259 13.76 6.55 -9.40
N LEU A 260 12.73 5.83 -9.84
CA LEU A 260 11.49 6.42 -10.35
C LEU A 260 10.41 6.37 -9.28
N TYR A 261 9.72 7.50 -9.08
CA TYR A 261 8.81 7.74 -7.95
C TYR A 261 9.57 7.74 -6.61
N ALA A 262 10.73 8.39 -6.62
CA ALA A 262 11.79 8.25 -5.62
C ALA A 262 11.40 8.69 -4.19
N GLY A 263 10.28 9.40 -4.00
CA GLY A 263 9.91 9.94 -2.70
C GLY A 263 11.01 10.84 -2.15
N VAL A 264 11.56 10.49 -0.99
CA VAL A 264 12.71 11.18 -0.37
C VAL A 264 14.05 10.53 -0.71
N GLY A 265 14.09 9.55 -1.63
CA GLY A 265 15.31 8.97 -2.18
C GLY A 265 15.84 7.74 -1.43
N LEU A 266 14.97 6.97 -0.77
CA LEU A 266 15.39 5.75 -0.06
C LEU A 266 16.17 4.81 -1.00
N PHE A 267 15.59 4.50 -2.16
CA PHE A 267 16.25 3.61 -3.13
C PHE A 267 17.38 4.31 -3.88
N ALA A 268 17.28 5.62 -4.13
CA ALA A 268 18.38 6.41 -4.70
C ALA A 268 19.64 6.32 -3.83
N SER A 269 19.52 6.30 -2.49
CA SER A 269 20.65 6.13 -1.60
C SER A 269 21.33 4.76 -1.76
N VAL A 270 20.52 3.70 -1.88
CA VAL A 270 21.01 2.33 -2.10
C VAL A 270 21.75 2.22 -3.43
N LEU A 271 21.17 2.78 -4.48
CA LEU A 271 21.78 2.79 -5.81
C LEU A 271 23.08 3.60 -5.83
N ALA A 272 23.10 4.75 -5.14
CA ALA A 272 24.29 5.60 -5.06
C ALA A 272 25.48 4.89 -4.35
N ASP A 273 25.20 4.12 -3.30
CA ASP A 273 26.21 3.28 -2.63
C ASP A 273 26.80 2.23 -3.59
N GLN A 274 25.97 1.66 -4.47
CA GLN A 274 26.38 0.63 -5.42
C GLN A 274 27.20 1.19 -6.57
N VAL A 275 26.68 2.21 -7.26
CA VAL A 275 27.38 2.80 -8.41
C VAL A 275 28.65 3.52 -7.99
N GLY A 276 28.73 3.99 -6.73
CA GLY A 276 29.88 4.70 -6.19
C GLY A 276 30.05 6.13 -6.76
N PRO A 277 31.15 6.83 -6.39
CA PRO A 277 31.29 8.24 -6.71
C PRO A 277 31.47 8.56 -8.22
N ASP A 278 31.89 7.58 -9.01
CA ASP A 278 32.06 7.72 -10.46
C ASP A 278 30.81 7.33 -11.26
N GLY A 279 29.73 6.83 -10.58
CA GLY A 279 28.46 6.48 -11.18
C GLY A 279 27.46 7.64 -11.18
N GLN A 280 26.26 7.36 -11.66
CA GLN A 280 25.18 8.34 -11.73
C GLN A 280 23.85 7.71 -11.28
N VAL A 281 23.11 8.42 -10.43
CA VAL A 281 21.74 8.06 -10.06
C VAL A 281 20.82 9.22 -10.40
N LEU A 282 19.79 8.95 -11.21
CA LEU A 282 18.72 9.91 -11.47
C LEU A 282 17.49 9.55 -10.62
N ALA A 283 17.10 10.43 -9.71
CA ALA A 283 15.87 10.33 -8.93
C ALA A 283 14.78 11.23 -9.52
N ILE A 284 13.62 10.66 -9.84
CA ILE A 284 12.45 11.41 -10.35
C ILE A 284 11.29 11.31 -9.36
N GLU A 285 10.81 12.46 -8.88
CA GLU A 285 9.70 12.55 -7.92
C GLU A 285 8.81 13.77 -8.23
N SER A 286 7.50 13.59 -8.13
CA SER A 286 6.52 14.65 -8.42
C SER A 286 6.28 15.61 -7.25
N GLY A 287 6.49 15.15 -6.03
CA GLY A 287 6.31 15.88 -4.79
C GLY A 287 7.47 16.85 -4.51
N ARG A 288 7.34 18.14 -4.84
CA ARG A 288 8.42 19.13 -4.65
C ARG A 288 9.03 19.12 -3.25
N ARG A 289 8.21 18.84 -2.21
CA ARG A 289 8.69 18.78 -0.84
C ARG A 289 9.51 17.50 -0.61
N ALA A 290 9.07 16.37 -1.13
CA ALA A 290 9.82 15.13 -1.07
C ALA A 290 11.17 15.24 -1.76
N VAL A 291 11.22 15.88 -2.95
CA VAL A 291 12.49 16.21 -3.63
C VAL A 291 13.40 17.06 -2.75
N SER A 292 12.87 18.17 -2.17
CA SER A 292 13.69 19.03 -1.30
C SER A 292 14.15 18.33 -0.02
N ASP A 293 13.35 17.42 0.54
CA ASP A 293 13.75 16.59 1.67
C ASP A 293 14.83 15.59 1.24
N GLY A 294 14.68 14.96 0.07
CA GLY A 294 15.64 14.04 -0.51
C GLY A 294 17.00 14.68 -0.83
N GLU A 295 17.00 15.85 -1.48
CA GLU A 295 18.21 16.62 -1.76
C GLU A 295 19.01 16.93 -0.47
N ARG A 296 18.32 17.21 0.64
CA ARG A 296 18.99 17.44 1.92
C ARG A 296 19.53 16.16 2.56
N ASN A 297 18.74 15.09 2.50
CA ASN A 297 19.12 13.80 3.08
C ASN A 297 20.27 13.12 2.33
N LEU A 298 20.40 13.38 1.03
CA LEU A 298 21.43 12.80 0.16
C LEU A 298 22.47 13.82 -0.28
N ALA A 299 22.63 14.92 0.43
CA ALA A 299 23.61 15.97 0.11
C ALA A 299 25.08 15.48 0.13
N ASP A 300 25.35 14.38 0.83
CA ASP A 300 26.63 13.68 0.89
C ASP A 300 26.86 12.72 -0.29
N LEU A 301 25.87 12.52 -1.17
CA LEU A 301 25.93 11.63 -2.33
C LEU A 301 25.81 12.47 -3.63
N PRO A 302 26.88 13.12 -4.07
CA PRO A 302 26.85 14.05 -5.21
C PRO A 302 26.52 13.37 -6.55
N GLN A 303 26.65 12.04 -6.64
CA GLN A 303 26.24 11.24 -7.80
C GLN A 303 24.74 11.13 -7.98
N VAL A 304 23.91 11.53 -6.97
CA VAL A 304 22.46 11.56 -7.07
C VAL A 304 21.99 12.90 -7.64
N SER A 305 21.30 12.84 -8.75
CA SER A 305 20.66 14.01 -9.38
C SER A 305 19.14 13.90 -9.28
N TRP A 306 18.47 15.03 -9.12
CA TRP A 306 17.03 15.08 -8.91
C TRP A 306 16.29 15.76 -10.06
N ARG A 307 15.13 15.20 -10.43
CA ARG A 307 14.16 15.86 -11.30
C ARG A 307 12.80 15.93 -10.63
N SER A 308 12.28 17.14 -10.42
CA SER A 308 10.99 17.38 -9.80
C SER A 308 9.89 17.44 -10.86
N GLY A 309 9.04 16.42 -10.91
CA GLY A 309 7.91 16.34 -11.85
C GLY A 309 7.41 14.91 -12.01
N ARG A 310 6.40 14.75 -12.85
CA ARG A 310 5.83 13.42 -13.11
C ARG A 310 6.78 12.60 -13.96
N VAL A 311 6.96 11.34 -13.58
CA VAL A 311 7.86 10.39 -14.27
C VAL A 311 7.52 10.32 -15.76
N GLU A 312 6.23 10.23 -16.11
CA GLU A 312 5.76 10.13 -17.49
C GLU A 312 6.22 11.30 -18.41
N HIS A 313 6.56 12.43 -17.81
CA HIS A 313 6.96 13.64 -18.55
C HIS A 313 8.47 13.86 -18.59
N LEU A 314 9.22 13.23 -17.67
CA LEU A 314 10.64 13.53 -17.48
C LEU A 314 11.56 12.37 -17.87
N ILE A 315 11.00 11.15 -17.95
CA ILE A 315 11.78 9.94 -18.19
C ILE A 315 12.42 9.92 -19.58
N GLY A 316 11.77 10.49 -20.60
CA GLY A 316 12.28 10.52 -21.97
C GLY A 316 13.60 11.29 -22.16
N ASP A 317 13.95 12.17 -21.20
CA ASP A 317 15.20 12.92 -21.20
C ASP A 317 16.22 12.32 -20.20
N ALA A 318 15.96 11.12 -19.65
CA ALA A 318 16.84 10.47 -18.69
C ALA A 318 18.16 10.01 -19.36
N PRO A 319 19.28 9.95 -18.60
CA PRO A 319 20.55 9.46 -19.13
C PRO A 319 20.43 8.03 -19.64
N THR A 320 20.89 7.77 -20.86
CA THR A 320 20.94 6.45 -21.49
C THR A 320 22.34 6.16 -22.05
N PRO A 321 22.81 4.91 -22.10
CA PRO A 321 22.11 3.72 -21.55
C PRO A 321 21.98 3.77 -20.03
N VAL A 322 21.07 2.99 -19.46
CA VAL A 322 20.89 2.81 -18.02
C VAL A 322 21.12 1.35 -17.66
N ASP A 323 21.87 1.08 -16.59
CA ASP A 323 22.16 -0.30 -16.17
C ASP A 323 21.01 -0.88 -15.33
N VAL A 324 20.42 -0.04 -14.44
CA VAL A 324 19.42 -0.48 -13.49
C VAL A 324 18.31 0.56 -13.30
N VAL A 325 17.08 0.10 -13.24
CA VAL A 325 15.92 0.93 -12.87
C VAL A 325 15.24 0.35 -11.65
N VAL A 326 15.01 1.19 -10.64
CA VAL A 326 14.12 0.91 -9.50
C VAL A 326 12.90 1.80 -9.62
N LEU A 327 11.71 1.24 -9.39
CA LEU A 327 10.47 2.03 -9.40
C LEU A 327 9.50 1.58 -8.31
N ASP A 328 8.85 2.56 -7.65
CA ASP A 328 7.79 2.37 -6.64
C ASP A 328 6.57 3.25 -7.01
N PRO A 329 5.82 2.89 -8.04
CA PRO A 329 4.73 3.70 -8.52
C PRO A 329 3.51 3.67 -7.59
N PRO A 330 2.59 4.63 -7.70
CA PRO A 330 1.33 4.61 -6.97
C PRO A 330 0.48 3.38 -7.34
N ARG A 331 -0.57 3.09 -6.57
CA ARG A 331 -1.49 1.93 -6.74
C ARG A 331 -1.98 1.65 -8.17
N LYS A 332 -2.03 2.65 -9.02
CA LYS A 332 -2.39 2.47 -10.43
C LYS A 332 -1.29 1.81 -11.28
N GLY A 333 -0.08 1.62 -10.73
CA GLY A 333 1.11 1.17 -11.42
C GLY A 333 1.80 2.26 -12.23
N ALA A 334 2.88 1.90 -12.91
CA ALA A 334 3.64 2.77 -13.80
C ALA A 334 2.89 3.05 -15.11
N GLY A 335 2.27 2.02 -15.66
CA GLY A 335 1.50 2.07 -16.90
C GLY A 335 2.37 2.05 -18.15
N ARG A 336 1.74 1.77 -19.30
CA ARG A 336 2.42 1.49 -20.57
C ARG A 336 3.42 2.57 -21.00
N ALA A 337 3.10 3.84 -20.82
CA ALA A 337 3.97 4.92 -21.28
C ALA A 337 5.32 4.94 -20.52
N VAL A 338 5.30 4.71 -19.21
CA VAL A 338 6.52 4.65 -18.39
C VAL A 338 7.28 3.36 -18.66
N VAL A 339 6.58 2.23 -18.80
CA VAL A 339 7.20 0.94 -19.15
C VAL A 339 7.95 1.04 -20.47
N ASN A 340 7.33 1.61 -21.51
CA ASN A 340 7.98 1.81 -22.81
C ASN A 340 9.26 2.66 -22.69
N ALA A 341 9.18 3.77 -21.95
CA ALA A 341 10.34 4.66 -21.78
C ALA A 341 11.46 4.01 -20.95
N ILE A 342 11.14 3.15 -19.97
CA ILE A 342 12.14 2.35 -19.26
C ILE A 342 12.81 1.37 -20.24
N ALA A 343 12.02 0.67 -21.05
CA ALA A 343 12.53 -0.30 -22.00
C ALA A 343 13.41 0.33 -23.11
N GLU A 344 13.12 1.56 -23.53
CA GLU A 344 13.97 2.34 -24.44
C GLU A 344 15.36 2.67 -23.85
N GLY A 345 15.47 2.69 -22.52
CA GLY A 345 16.75 2.84 -21.81
C GLY A 345 17.60 1.57 -21.76
N GLU A 346 17.03 0.44 -22.16
CA GLU A 346 17.65 -0.91 -22.21
C GLU A 346 18.33 -1.34 -20.90
N PRO A 347 17.68 -1.19 -19.69
CA PRO A 347 18.31 -1.61 -18.46
C PRO A 347 18.51 -3.13 -18.40
N ASP A 348 19.64 -3.56 -17.85
CA ASP A 348 19.91 -4.98 -17.58
C ASP A 348 18.97 -5.54 -16.51
N ARG A 349 18.54 -4.66 -15.58
CA ARG A 349 17.68 -5.03 -14.43
C ARG A 349 16.65 -3.96 -14.11
N ILE A 350 15.45 -4.42 -13.80
CA ILE A 350 14.37 -3.57 -13.30
C ILE A 350 13.87 -4.16 -11.98
N VAL A 351 13.94 -3.39 -10.91
CA VAL A 351 13.38 -3.74 -9.60
C VAL A 351 12.09 -2.95 -9.40
N TYR A 352 10.97 -3.65 -9.42
CA TYR A 352 9.63 -3.04 -9.34
C TYR A 352 9.02 -3.30 -7.95
N VAL A 353 8.88 -2.26 -7.14
CA VAL A 353 8.16 -2.29 -5.85
C VAL A 353 6.69 -1.93 -6.11
N ALA A 354 5.74 -2.70 -5.57
CA ALA A 354 4.33 -2.53 -5.87
C ALA A 354 3.42 -2.88 -4.71
N CYS A 355 2.55 -1.96 -4.32
CA CYS A 355 1.52 -2.18 -3.30
C CYS A 355 0.16 -2.67 -3.88
N ASP A 356 0.08 -2.90 -5.19
CA ASP A 356 -1.12 -3.44 -5.85
C ASP A 356 -0.74 -4.55 -6.85
N PRO A 357 -1.10 -5.81 -6.57
CA PRO A 357 -0.70 -6.95 -7.39
C PRO A 357 -1.33 -6.96 -8.80
N ALA A 358 -2.49 -6.34 -8.98
CA ALA A 358 -3.11 -6.27 -10.30
C ALA A 358 -2.38 -5.24 -11.19
N ALA A 359 -1.96 -4.12 -10.63
CA ALA A 359 -1.15 -3.14 -11.34
C ALA A 359 0.23 -3.71 -11.69
N LEU A 360 0.87 -4.41 -10.74
CA LEU A 360 2.14 -5.10 -10.97
C LEU A 360 2.03 -6.10 -12.13
N ALA A 361 1.07 -7.02 -12.05
CA ALA A 361 0.89 -8.06 -13.08
C ALA A 361 0.64 -7.48 -14.48
N ARG A 362 -0.17 -6.42 -14.57
CA ARG A 362 -0.40 -5.72 -15.84
C ARG A 362 0.89 -5.07 -16.37
N ASP A 363 1.67 -4.40 -15.52
CA ASP A 363 2.89 -3.73 -15.95
C ASP A 363 4.00 -4.75 -16.29
N VAL A 364 4.08 -5.88 -15.58
CA VAL A 364 4.92 -7.03 -15.96
C VAL A 364 4.56 -7.55 -17.35
N GLN A 365 3.27 -7.65 -17.69
CA GLN A 365 2.84 -7.99 -19.04
C GLN A 365 3.34 -6.96 -20.07
N PHE A 366 3.32 -5.67 -19.76
CA PHE A 366 3.86 -4.66 -20.66
C PHE A 366 5.38 -4.80 -20.83
N PHE A 367 6.13 -5.07 -19.77
CA PHE A 367 7.57 -5.32 -19.85
C PHE A 367 7.89 -6.57 -20.69
N SER A 368 7.06 -7.61 -20.63
CA SER A 368 7.27 -8.81 -21.43
C SER A 368 7.17 -8.56 -22.95
N GLU A 369 6.41 -7.56 -23.38
CA GLU A 369 6.35 -7.14 -24.79
C GLU A 369 7.67 -6.53 -25.29
N HIS A 370 8.55 -6.11 -24.36
CA HIS A 370 9.89 -5.59 -24.61
C HIS A 370 11.01 -6.59 -24.34
N GLY A 371 10.66 -7.85 -24.06
CA GLY A 371 11.62 -8.94 -23.85
C GLY A 371 12.04 -9.16 -22.40
N TYR A 372 11.56 -8.36 -21.45
CA TYR A 372 11.84 -8.57 -20.02
C TYR A 372 10.98 -9.69 -19.45
N SER A 373 11.58 -10.54 -18.64
CA SER A 373 10.91 -11.64 -17.94
C SER A 373 10.91 -11.41 -16.43
N LEU A 374 9.83 -11.80 -15.75
CA LEU A 374 9.78 -11.84 -14.30
C LEU A 374 10.66 -12.98 -13.78
N THR A 375 11.89 -12.67 -13.39
CA THR A 375 12.89 -13.64 -12.92
C THR A 375 12.70 -13.97 -11.45
N ASP A 376 12.37 -12.99 -10.63
CA ASP A 376 12.08 -13.21 -9.21
C ASP A 376 10.95 -12.34 -8.69
N LEU A 377 10.31 -12.81 -7.59
CA LEU A 377 9.22 -12.12 -6.91
C LEU A 377 9.25 -12.46 -5.43
N ARG A 378 9.29 -11.44 -4.58
CA ARG A 378 9.00 -11.56 -3.15
C ARG A 378 7.80 -10.70 -2.78
N ALA A 379 7.03 -11.16 -1.82
CA ALA A 379 5.86 -10.45 -1.34
C ALA A 379 5.89 -10.37 0.19
N PHE A 380 5.47 -9.23 0.74
CA PHE A 380 5.56 -8.94 2.16
C PHE A 380 4.21 -8.51 2.73
N ASP A 381 3.91 -8.97 3.94
CA ASP A 381 2.78 -8.51 4.74
C ASP A 381 3.11 -7.18 5.45
N ALA A 382 3.32 -6.13 4.66
CA ALA A 382 3.57 -4.79 5.17
C ALA A 382 2.31 -4.10 5.72
N PHE A 383 1.13 -4.73 5.57
CA PHE A 383 -0.15 -4.20 6.01
C PHE A 383 -1.01 -5.30 6.66
N PRO A 384 -0.56 -5.90 7.76
CA PRO A 384 -1.34 -6.94 8.45
C PRO A 384 -2.77 -6.49 8.78
N MET A 385 -3.69 -7.42 8.89
CA MET A 385 -5.13 -7.20 9.10
C MET A 385 -5.88 -6.56 7.92
N THR A 386 -5.18 -6.19 6.85
CA THR A 386 -5.77 -5.64 5.62
C THR A 386 -5.49 -6.56 4.42
N HIS A 387 -6.18 -6.34 3.31
CA HIS A 387 -5.96 -7.07 2.06
C HIS A 387 -4.72 -6.61 1.28
N HIS A 388 -4.08 -5.54 1.69
CA HIS A 388 -2.91 -5.00 0.99
C HIS A 388 -1.70 -5.90 1.17
N VAL A 389 -0.90 -6.00 0.11
CA VAL A 389 0.35 -6.74 0.07
C VAL A 389 1.39 -5.87 -0.64
N GLU A 390 2.63 -5.92 -0.17
CA GLU A 390 3.75 -5.29 -0.84
C GLU A 390 4.52 -6.34 -1.64
N CYS A 391 4.71 -6.10 -2.93
CA CYS A 391 5.43 -7.00 -3.82
C CYS A 391 6.69 -6.32 -4.33
N VAL A 392 7.76 -7.06 -4.50
CA VAL A 392 8.96 -6.62 -5.23
C VAL A 392 9.22 -7.64 -6.32
N ALA A 393 9.32 -7.18 -7.55
CA ALA A 393 9.56 -7.99 -8.73
C ALA A 393 10.91 -7.64 -9.35
N LEU A 394 11.70 -8.65 -9.72
CA LEU A 394 12.89 -8.51 -10.53
C LEU A 394 12.57 -8.89 -11.96
N LEU A 395 12.86 -7.98 -12.89
CA LEU A 395 12.69 -8.18 -14.32
C LEU A 395 14.06 -8.07 -15.01
N GLN A 396 14.32 -9.02 -15.90
CA GLN A 396 15.58 -9.11 -16.69
C GLN A 396 15.27 -9.60 -18.11
#